data_36bc6c983d651f5cd232bd0117f7663f
#
_entry.id   36bc6c983d651f5cd232bd0117f7663f
#
_cell.length_a   1.000
_cell.length_b   1.000
_cell.length_c   1.000
_cell.angle_alpha   90.00
_cell.angle_beta   90.00
_cell.angle_gamma   90.00
#
_symmetry.space_group_name_H-M   'P 1'
#
loop_
_entity.id
_entity.type
_entity.pdbx_description
1 polymer ?
#
loop_
_entity_poly.entity_id
_entity_poly.type
_entity_poly.pdbx_seq_one_letter_code
_entity_poly.pdbx_strand_id
1 'polypeptide(L)'
;VGANPLATLRNIPIAIKEVRPHVMLSVPALARNFKKNVETTIHKQGPKVEKLYNYALNLAISYNKEYYNRGGILQLWKKPLMALFDKIIFKKVREGFGGRMEFFVGGGALLDIELQRYFCAIGIPMFQGYGVSEATPIISANSTGHAMFGSSGRVVKPLDIKICDDNGKEVPLRTKGEIVVRGENVMAGYWKNPQGTAEALRDGWLHTGDMGYMYDSEYLYVVGRFKSLLISSDGEKYSPEGFEDSLTDGSKYIEQVILHNNQDPYT
;
A
#
# COMPACT_ATOMS: atom_id res chain seq x y z
N VAL A 1 -5.47 -29.25 -4.29
CA VAL A 1 -5.11 -27.97 -4.91
C VAL A 1 -5.90 -27.85 -6.20
N GLY A 2 -6.73 -27.00 -6.37
CA GLY A 2 -7.28 -26.60 -7.62
C GLY A 2 -8.64 -26.73 -7.71
N ALA A 3 -9.40 -26.18 -7.49
CA ALA A 3 -10.65 -26.16 -8.14
C ALA A 3 -11.28 -24.83 -7.90
N ASN A 4 -11.83 -24.21 -7.48
CA ASN A 4 -12.58 -22.97 -7.58
C ASN A 4 -11.79 -21.80 -6.94
N PRO A 5 -11.35 -20.75 -7.69
CA PRO A 5 -10.65 -19.60 -7.13
C PRO A 5 -11.41 -18.94 -5.98
N LEU A 6 -12.75 -18.88 -6.06
CA LEU A 6 -13.60 -18.34 -4.98
C LEU A 6 -13.58 -19.20 -3.71
N ALA A 7 -13.52 -20.52 -3.85
CA ALA A 7 -13.36 -21.42 -2.69
C ALA A 7 -11.99 -21.24 -2.04
N THR A 8 -10.96 -20.99 -2.84
CA THR A 8 -9.61 -20.73 -2.34
C THR A 8 -9.56 -19.44 -1.50
N LEU A 9 -10.16 -18.36 -1.96
CA LEU A 9 -10.21 -17.11 -1.21
C LEU A 9 -10.96 -17.23 0.12
N ARG A 10 -12.05 -17.99 0.16
CA ARG A 10 -12.80 -18.26 1.40
C ARG A 10 -12.00 -19.08 2.43
N ASN A 11 -11.07 -19.90 1.98
CA ASN A 11 -10.26 -20.75 2.85
C ASN A 11 -9.00 -20.05 3.39
N ILE A 12 -8.62 -18.86 2.87
CA ILE A 12 -7.43 -18.12 3.34
C ILE A 12 -7.43 -17.92 4.86
N PRO A 13 -8.50 -17.44 5.53
CA PRO A 13 -8.50 -17.27 6.98
C PRO A 13 -8.29 -18.59 7.76
N ILE A 14 -8.76 -19.71 7.24
CA ILE A 14 -8.55 -21.03 7.82
C ILE A 14 -7.09 -21.45 7.67
N ALA A 15 -6.57 -21.35 6.45
CA ALA A 15 -5.19 -21.70 6.14
C ALA A 15 -4.18 -20.85 6.95
N ILE A 16 -4.44 -19.55 7.15
CA ILE A 16 -3.59 -18.68 7.98
C ILE A 16 -3.52 -19.19 9.42
N LYS A 17 -4.64 -19.63 10.00
CA LYS A 17 -4.69 -20.18 11.36
C LYS A 17 -3.95 -21.52 11.49
N GLU A 18 -4.01 -22.36 10.48
CA GLU A 18 -3.34 -23.67 10.44
C GLU A 18 -1.83 -23.50 10.22
N VAL A 19 -1.44 -22.76 9.20
CA VAL A 19 -0.04 -22.56 8.80
C VAL A 19 0.70 -21.62 9.77
N ARG A 20 0.01 -20.64 10.35
CA ARG A 20 0.55 -19.64 11.27
C ARG A 20 1.79 -18.93 10.71
N PRO A 21 1.69 -18.28 9.54
CA PRO A 21 2.83 -17.63 8.89
C PRO A 21 3.35 -16.44 9.72
N HIS A 22 4.63 -16.10 9.57
CA HIS A 22 5.22 -14.88 10.13
C HIS A 22 5.05 -13.70 9.18
N VAL A 23 5.13 -13.96 7.88
CA VAL A 23 5.00 -12.95 6.83
C VAL A 23 4.02 -13.45 5.77
N MET A 24 3.23 -12.55 5.22
CA MET A 24 2.30 -12.86 4.15
C MET A 24 2.28 -11.75 3.10
N LEU A 25 2.30 -12.15 1.83
CA LEU A 25 2.01 -11.23 0.73
C LEU A 25 0.50 -10.98 0.67
N SER A 26 0.09 -9.75 0.48
CA SER A 26 -1.31 -9.37 0.42
C SER A 26 -1.55 -8.30 -0.64
N VAL A 27 -2.73 -8.33 -1.22
CA VAL A 27 -3.24 -7.25 -2.07
C VAL A 27 -4.25 -6.41 -1.28
N PRO A 28 -4.48 -5.13 -1.64
CA PRO A 28 -5.38 -4.25 -0.90
C PRO A 28 -6.77 -4.84 -0.67
N ALA A 29 -7.36 -5.50 -1.67
CA ALA A 29 -8.68 -6.13 -1.56
C ALA A 29 -8.74 -7.21 -0.46
N LEU A 30 -7.68 -8.02 -0.31
CA LEU A 30 -7.60 -9.02 0.75
C LEU A 30 -7.46 -8.37 2.13
N ALA A 31 -6.68 -7.30 2.21
CA ALA A 31 -6.51 -6.52 3.44
C ALA A 31 -7.85 -5.88 3.90
N ARG A 32 -8.61 -5.29 2.97
CA ARG A 32 -9.97 -4.78 3.25
C ARG A 32 -10.88 -5.88 3.80
N ASN A 33 -10.86 -7.06 3.19
CA ASN A 33 -11.65 -8.20 3.66
C ASN A 33 -11.24 -8.65 5.07
N PHE A 34 -9.96 -8.68 5.40
CA PHE A 34 -9.50 -8.98 6.76
C PHE A 34 -9.99 -7.96 7.78
N LYS A 35 -9.85 -6.67 7.50
CA LYS A 35 -10.39 -5.60 8.35
C LYS A 35 -11.88 -5.78 8.58
N LYS A 36 -12.67 -5.94 7.51
CA LYS A 36 -14.13 -6.15 7.57
C LYS A 36 -14.51 -7.36 8.42
N ASN A 37 -13.77 -8.47 8.30
CA ASN A 37 -14.02 -9.67 9.09
C ASN A 37 -13.75 -9.46 10.58
N VAL A 38 -12.68 -8.73 10.93
CA VAL A 38 -12.40 -8.36 12.32
C VAL A 38 -13.50 -7.47 12.86
N GLU A 39 -13.86 -6.39 12.18
CA GLU A 39 -14.90 -5.45 12.59
C GLU A 39 -16.26 -6.15 12.75
N THR A 40 -16.63 -7.04 11.81
CA THR A 40 -17.85 -7.85 11.92
C THR A 40 -17.83 -8.75 13.15
N THR A 41 -16.67 -9.35 13.45
CA THR A 41 -16.52 -10.24 14.62
C THR A 41 -16.64 -9.44 15.92
N ILE A 42 -16.06 -8.25 15.98
CA ILE A 42 -16.16 -7.34 17.14
C ILE A 42 -17.60 -6.86 17.32
N HIS A 43 -18.27 -6.46 16.25
CA HIS A 43 -19.65 -6.02 16.28
C HIS A 43 -20.59 -7.09 16.87
N LYS A 44 -20.39 -8.36 16.51
CA LYS A 44 -21.15 -9.50 17.06
C LYS A 44 -20.97 -9.70 18.56
N GLN A 45 -19.89 -9.19 19.16
CA GLN A 45 -19.67 -9.28 20.62
C GLN A 45 -20.44 -8.22 21.44
N GLY A 46 -21.13 -7.33 20.74
CA GLY A 46 -22.02 -6.32 21.32
C GLY A 46 -21.42 -4.92 21.46
N PRO A 47 -22.28 -3.91 21.69
CA PRO A 47 -21.90 -2.50 21.56
C PRO A 47 -20.87 -2.02 22.58
N LYS A 48 -20.75 -2.67 23.73
CA LYS A 48 -19.73 -2.31 24.74
C LYS A 48 -18.34 -2.71 24.27
N VAL A 49 -18.22 -3.91 23.70
CA VAL A 49 -16.93 -4.41 23.17
C VAL A 49 -16.51 -3.60 21.95
N GLU A 50 -17.45 -3.29 21.08
CA GLU A 50 -17.22 -2.45 19.89
C GLU A 50 -16.73 -1.04 20.27
N LYS A 51 -17.37 -0.39 21.26
CA LYS A 51 -16.91 0.92 21.76
C LYS A 51 -15.50 0.86 22.34
N LEU A 52 -15.20 -0.18 23.10
CA LEU A 52 -13.87 -0.36 23.70
C LEU A 52 -12.82 -0.62 22.63
N TYR A 53 -13.12 -1.46 21.63
CA TYR A 53 -12.27 -1.73 20.48
C TYR A 53 -11.96 -0.45 19.69
N ASN A 54 -12.98 0.32 19.34
CA ASN A 54 -12.83 1.57 18.59
C ASN A 54 -12.00 2.60 19.39
N TYR A 55 -12.19 2.70 20.70
CA TYR A 55 -11.38 3.56 21.53
C TYR A 55 -9.89 3.13 21.54
N ALA A 56 -9.62 1.83 21.71
CA ALA A 56 -8.27 1.28 21.67
C ALA A 56 -7.60 1.48 20.32
N LEU A 57 -8.33 1.26 19.21
CA LEU A 57 -7.87 1.45 17.85
C LEU A 57 -7.48 2.91 17.58
N ASN A 58 -8.37 3.85 17.93
CA ASN A 58 -8.11 5.28 17.76
C ASN A 58 -6.92 5.75 18.60
N LEU A 59 -6.78 5.22 19.81
CA LEU A 59 -5.62 5.51 20.66
C LEU A 59 -4.31 5.05 19.98
N ALA A 60 -4.28 3.83 19.45
CA ALA A 60 -3.12 3.27 18.79
C ALA A 60 -2.78 4.03 17.49
N ILE A 61 -3.79 4.34 16.65
CA ILE A 61 -3.61 5.17 15.44
C ILE A 61 -3.03 6.54 15.83
N SER A 62 -3.59 7.19 16.84
CA SER A 62 -3.11 8.51 17.29
C SER A 62 -1.69 8.48 17.88
N TYR A 63 -1.25 7.33 18.39
CA TYR A 63 0.12 7.12 18.86
C TYR A 63 1.10 6.97 17.70
N ASN A 64 0.74 6.20 16.67
CA ASN A 64 1.60 5.92 15.52
C ASN A 64 1.79 7.12 14.57
N LYS A 65 0.84 8.07 14.53
CA LYS A 65 0.87 9.29 13.68
C LYS A 65 1.10 8.97 12.20
N GLU A 66 2.11 9.65 11.60
CA GLU A 66 2.48 9.52 10.18
C GLU A 66 3.44 8.35 9.91
N TYR A 67 4.13 7.87 10.95
CA TYR A 67 5.19 6.88 10.82
C TYR A 67 4.89 5.66 11.68
N TYR A 68 5.22 4.48 11.16
CA TYR A 68 5.16 3.27 11.95
C TYR A 68 6.01 3.40 13.23
N ASN A 69 5.38 3.10 14.36
CA ASN A 69 5.99 3.06 15.70
C ASN A 69 6.61 4.38 16.19
N ARG A 70 6.07 5.53 15.79
CA ARG A 70 6.52 6.85 16.25
C ARG A 70 5.54 7.51 17.21
N GLY A 71 5.52 7.05 18.46
CA GLY A 71 5.04 7.88 19.56
C GLY A 71 6.08 8.93 19.92
N GLY A 72 5.79 10.22 19.73
CA GLY A 72 6.66 11.29 20.24
C GLY A 72 6.70 11.29 21.78
N ILE A 73 7.70 11.99 22.38
CA ILE A 73 7.87 12.11 23.84
C ILE A 73 6.57 12.53 24.53
N LEU A 74 5.81 13.45 23.95
CA LEU A 74 4.53 13.93 24.44
C LEU A 74 3.41 12.85 24.46
N GLN A 75 3.64 11.68 23.89
CA GLN A 75 2.67 10.58 23.84
C GLN A 75 3.09 9.36 24.66
N LEU A 76 4.20 9.44 25.38
CA LEU A 76 4.70 8.33 26.20
C LEU A 76 3.68 7.86 27.25
N TRP A 77 2.82 8.76 27.74
CA TRP A 77 1.74 8.42 28.65
C TRP A 77 0.72 7.42 28.09
N LYS A 78 0.61 7.30 26.76
CA LYS A 78 -0.27 6.34 26.10
C LYS A 78 0.27 4.89 26.16
N LYS A 79 1.59 4.70 26.35
CA LYS A 79 2.22 3.38 26.30
C LYS A 79 1.61 2.36 27.28
N PRO A 80 1.40 2.67 28.58
CA PRO A 80 0.82 1.68 29.49
C PRO A 80 -0.60 1.28 29.09
N LEU A 81 -1.40 2.23 28.61
CA LEU A 81 -2.76 1.96 28.15
C LEU A 81 -2.77 1.14 26.86
N MET A 82 -1.85 1.43 25.94
CA MET A 82 -1.67 0.63 24.73
C MET A 82 -1.24 -0.81 25.06
N ALA A 83 -0.32 -0.99 26.02
CA ALA A 83 0.09 -2.34 26.45
C ALA A 83 -1.09 -3.12 27.07
N LEU A 84 -1.97 -2.44 27.81
CA LEU A 84 -3.20 -3.05 28.32
C LEU A 84 -4.13 -3.47 27.19
N PHE A 85 -4.43 -2.58 26.24
CA PHE A 85 -5.30 -2.89 25.09
C PHE A 85 -4.68 -3.93 24.16
N ASP A 86 -3.37 -3.94 24.01
CA ASP A 86 -2.68 -5.00 23.28
C ASP A 86 -2.99 -6.36 23.90
N LYS A 87 -2.85 -6.49 25.21
CA LYS A 87 -3.07 -7.76 25.92
C LYS A 87 -4.52 -8.24 25.86
N ILE A 88 -5.50 -7.34 26.04
CA ILE A 88 -6.91 -7.72 26.17
C ILE A 88 -7.69 -7.74 24.84
N ILE A 89 -7.23 -6.97 23.83
CA ILE A 89 -7.93 -6.79 22.55
C ILE A 89 -7.06 -7.24 21.39
N PHE A 90 -5.94 -6.54 21.10
CA PHE A 90 -5.21 -6.74 19.85
C PHE A 90 -4.53 -8.09 19.75
N LYS A 91 -4.09 -8.66 20.89
CA LYS A 91 -3.58 -10.03 20.92
C LYS A 91 -4.62 -11.04 20.39
N LYS A 92 -5.88 -10.91 20.81
CA LYS A 92 -6.98 -11.77 20.33
C LYS A 92 -7.26 -11.57 18.84
N VAL A 93 -7.16 -10.33 18.35
CA VAL A 93 -7.27 -10.04 16.92
C VAL A 93 -6.14 -10.74 16.15
N ARG A 94 -4.90 -10.64 16.63
CA ARG A 94 -3.73 -11.30 16.01
C ARG A 94 -3.81 -12.82 16.06
N GLU A 95 -4.45 -13.41 17.07
CA GLU A 95 -4.73 -14.86 17.13
C GLU A 95 -5.61 -15.30 15.95
N GLY A 96 -6.49 -14.43 15.46
CA GLY A 96 -7.25 -14.63 14.23
C GLY A 96 -6.39 -14.78 12.98
N PHE A 97 -5.17 -14.23 13.00
CA PHE A 97 -4.13 -14.37 11.97
C PHE A 97 -3.07 -15.43 12.32
N GLY A 98 -3.40 -16.38 13.17
CA GLY A 98 -2.50 -17.46 13.59
C GLY A 98 -1.55 -17.11 14.75
N GLY A 99 -1.57 -15.87 15.25
CA GLY A 99 -0.84 -15.39 16.43
C GLY A 99 0.67 -15.27 16.27
N ARG A 100 1.22 -15.54 15.07
CA ARG A 100 2.66 -15.43 14.75
C ARG A 100 2.96 -14.43 13.65
N MET A 101 1.92 -13.83 13.05
CA MET A 101 2.05 -12.86 11.98
C MET A 101 2.78 -11.62 12.49
N GLU A 102 3.89 -11.27 11.85
CA GLU A 102 4.71 -10.11 12.16
C GLU A 102 4.32 -8.92 11.28
N PHE A 103 4.17 -9.14 9.96
CA PHE A 103 3.76 -8.10 9.02
C PHE A 103 3.20 -8.70 7.72
N PHE A 104 2.49 -7.86 6.99
CA PHE A 104 2.12 -8.10 5.60
C PHE A 104 3.02 -7.28 4.66
N VAL A 105 3.25 -7.81 3.46
CA VAL A 105 3.82 -7.04 2.35
C VAL A 105 2.71 -6.81 1.32
N GLY A 106 2.37 -5.56 1.12
CA GLY A 106 1.40 -5.11 0.12
C GLY A 106 2.08 -4.72 -1.18
N GLY A 107 1.55 -5.18 -2.30
CA GLY A 107 2.04 -4.84 -3.64
C GLY A 107 0.96 -5.02 -4.69
N GLY A 108 1.27 -4.62 -5.93
CA GLY A 108 0.39 -4.76 -7.10
C GLY A 108 -0.67 -3.66 -7.25
N ALA A 109 -0.97 -2.91 -6.20
CA ALA A 109 -1.81 -1.70 -6.22
C ALA A 109 -1.46 -0.82 -5.03
N LEU A 110 -1.89 0.45 -5.07
CA LEU A 110 -1.71 1.37 -3.95
C LEU A 110 -2.55 0.91 -2.75
N LEU A 111 -1.94 0.87 -1.59
CA LEU A 111 -2.59 0.51 -0.35
C LEU A 111 -3.11 1.78 0.33
N ASP A 112 -4.40 1.81 0.61
CA ASP A 112 -5.04 2.89 1.35
C ASP A 112 -4.30 3.16 2.68
N ILE A 113 -4.11 4.44 2.98
CA ILE A 113 -3.41 4.91 4.18
C ILE A 113 -4.14 4.51 5.47
N GLU A 114 -5.48 4.45 5.44
CA GLU A 114 -6.29 4.03 6.59
C GLU A 114 -6.13 2.53 6.87
N LEU A 115 -5.96 1.71 5.82
CA LEU A 115 -5.61 0.29 6.00
C LEU A 115 -4.22 0.13 6.62
N GLN A 116 -3.23 0.91 6.16
CA GLN A 116 -1.89 0.89 6.75
C GLN A 116 -1.93 1.28 8.22
N ARG A 117 -2.65 2.34 8.58
CA ARG A 117 -2.85 2.80 9.96
C ARG A 117 -3.55 1.75 10.81
N TYR A 118 -4.59 1.12 10.27
CA TYR A 118 -5.34 0.06 10.92
C TYR A 118 -4.45 -1.14 11.29
N PHE A 119 -3.75 -1.70 10.30
CA PHE A 119 -2.90 -2.87 10.51
C PHE A 119 -1.70 -2.57 11.42
N CYS A 120 -1.15 -1.38 11.32
CA CYS A 120 -0.13 -0.90 12.26
C CYS A 120 -0.68 -0.82 13.70
N ALA A 121 -1.89 -0.30 13.89
CA ALA A 121 -2.51 -0.15 15.20
C ALA A 121 -2.80 -1.49 15.89
N ILE A 122 -3.19 -2.52 15.14
CA ILE A 122 -3.40 -3.87 15.71
C ILE A 122 -2.11 -4.67 15.89
N GLY A 123 -0.95 -4.11 15.50
CA GLY A 123 0.37 -4.69 15.74
C GLY A 123 0.85 -5.69 14.69
N ILE A 124 0.24 -5.74 13.51
CA ILE A 124 0.70 -6.50 12.31
C ILE A 124 0.73 -5.57 11.11
N PRO A 125 1.72 -4.67 11.01
CA PRO A 125 1.76 -3.64 9.98
C PRO A 125 1.70 -4.25 8.56
N MET A 126 1.15 -3.48 7.64
CA MET A 126 1.17 -3.79 6.23
C MET A 126 2.12 -2.82 5.53
N PHE A 127 3.24 -3.34 5.06
CA PHE A 127 4.28 -2.58 4.37
C PHE A 127 3.97 -2.57 2.87
N GLN A 128 3.81 -1.39 2.32
CA GLN A 128 3.68 -1.23 0.89
C GLN A 128 5.06 -1.25 0.25
N GLY A 129 5.18 -1.99 -0.87
CA GLY A 129 6.27 -1.91 -1.80
C GLY A 129 5.79 -1.50 -3.19
N TYR A 130 6.71 -1.01 -3.99
CA TYR A 130 6.49 -0.68 -5.39
C TYR A 130 7.56 -1.35 -6.24
N GLY A 131 7.12 -1.81 -7.39
CA GLY A 131 7.99 -2.40 -8.38
C GLY A 131 7.25 -2.79 -9.64
N VAL A 132 8.03 -3.06 -10.67
CA VAL A 132 7.56 -3.48 -12.00
C VAL A 132 8.34 -4.73 -12.43
N SER A 133 7.74 -5.56 -13.26
CA SER A 133 8.41 -6.79 -13.76
C SER A 133 9.74 -6.47 -14.44
N GLU A 134 9.82 -5.34 -15.10
CA GLU A 134 10.99 -4.80 -15.77
C GLU A 134 12.16 -4.44 -14.84
N ALA A 135 11.90 -4.37 -13.51
CA ALA A 135 12.93 -4.11 -12.48
C ALA A 135 13.08 -5.26 -11.46
N THR A 136 12.66 -6.46 -11.75
CA THR A 136 12.89 -7.79 -11.10
C THR A 136 12.58 -7.88 -9.60
N PRO A 137 11.39 -7.62 -9.11
CA PRO A 137 10.47 -6.57 -9.50
C PRO A 137 10.62 -5.30 -8.65
N ILE A 138 11.36 -5.31 -7.49
CA ILE A 138 11.24 -4.31 -6.43
C ILE A 138 12.10 -3.08 -6.72
N ILE A 139 11.46 -1.91 -6.68
CA ILE A 139 12.10 -0.59 -6.76
C ILE A 139 12.18 0.06 -5.38
N SER A 140 11.09 0.00 -4.60
CA SER A 140 11.07 0.53 -3.24
C SER A 140 10.19 -0.30 -2.31
N ALA A 141 10.45 -0.27 -1.02
CA ALA A 141 9.65 -0.95 -0.01
C ALA A 141 9.72 -0.26 1.36
N ASN A 142 8.60 -0.24 2.07
CA ASN A 142 8.57 0.00 3.50
C ASN A 142 9.06 -1.24 4.26
N SER A 143 9.67 -1.01 5.41
CA SER A 143 10.18 -2.08 6.27
C SER A 143 10.06 -1.72 7.75
N THR A 144 10.28 -2.69 8.62
CA THR A 144 10.30 -2.47 10.07
C THR A 144 11.31 -1.38 10.43
N GLY A 145 10.87 -0.34 11.13
CA GLY A 145 11.70 0.80 11.53
C GLY A 145 11.91 1.87 10.44
N HIS A 146 11.59 1.57 9.19
CA HIS A 146 11.74 2.46 8.04
C HIS A 146 10.46 2.46 7.19
N ALA A 147 9.35 2.90 7.78
CA ALA A 147 8.07 2.98 7.10
C ALA A 147 7.46 4.37 7.26
N MET A 148 6.83 4.83 6.21
CA MET A 148 6.05 6.07 6.17
C MET A 148 4.69 5.78 5.55
N PHE A 149 3.60 6.14 6.24
CA PHE A 149 2.25 5.89 5.74
C PHE A 149 2.00 6.62 4.43
N GLY A 150 1.37 5.93 3.50
CA GLY A 150 1.09 6.43 2.15
C GLY A 150 2.27 6.36 1.18
N SER A 151 3.51 6.14 1.65
CA SER A 151 4.66 5.94 0.77
C SER A 151 4.75 4.51 0.26
N SER A 152 5.40 4.35 -0.89
CA SER A 152 5.83 3.05 -1.40
C SER A 152 7.17 2.59 -0.81
N GLY A 153 7.68 3.33 0.19
CA GLY A 153 8.87 3.00 0.95
C GLY A 153 10.16 3.57 0.40
N ARG A 154 11.27 3.10 0.99
CA ARG A 154 12.62 3.52 0.61
C ARG A 154 13.07 2.79 -0.65
N VAL A 155 13.78 3.50 -1.50
CA VAL A 155 14.39 2.93 -2.71
C VAL A 155 15.40 1.85 -2.31
N VAL A 156 15.31 0.67 -2.94
CA VAL A 156 16.26 -0.42 -2.69
C VAL A 156 17.60 -0.11 -3.33
N LYS A 157 18.69 -0.49 -2.65
CA LYS A 157 20.04 -0.30 -3.19
C LYS A 157 20.57 -1.62 -3.78
N PRO A 158 21.36 -1.58 -4.86
CA PRO A 158 22.03 -0.40 -5.46
C PRO A 158 21.27 0.24 -6.65
N LEU A 159 20.00 0.50 -6.54
CA LEU A 159 19.18 1.11 -7.60
C LEU A 159 19.30 2.64 -7.56
N ASP A 160 19.55 3.25 -8.74
CA ASP A 160 19.43 4.68 -8.96
C ASP A 160 18.00 5.02 -9.37
N ILE A 161 17.45 6.14 -8.89
CA ILE A 161 16.12 6.63 -9.21
C ILE A 161 16.16 8.12 -9.56
N LYS A 162 15.31 8.53 -10.50
CA LYS A 162 14.99 9.92 -10.83
C LYS A 162 13.49 10.07 -11.01
N ILE A 163 13.00 11.26 -10.75
CA ILE A 163 11.65 11.66 -11.14
C ILE A 163 11.80 12.70 -12.26
N CYS A 164 11.21 12.43 -13.43
CA CYS A 164 11.40 13.25 -14.62
C CYS A 164 10.09 13.87 -15.09
N ASP A 165 10.18 15.09 -15.65
CA ASP A 165 9.08 15.74 -16.35
C ASP A 165 8.84 15.12 -17.74
N ASP A 166 7.85 15.63 -18.47
CA ASP A 166 7.48 15.16 -19.81
C ASP A 166 8.61 15.34 -20.86
N ASN A 167 9.64 16.17 -20.55
CA ASN A 167 10.82 16.38 -21.38
C ASN A 167 12.01 15.50 -20.97
N GLY A 168 11.84 14.61 -19.99
CA GLY A 168 12.89 13.75 -19.46
C GLY A 168 13.86 14.44 -18.50
N LYS A 169 13.58 15.68 -18.08
CA LYS A 169 14.41 16.44 -17.14
C LYS A 169 14.02 16.08 -15.70
N GLU A 170 15.01 15.81 -14.87
CA GLU A 170 14.81 15.53 -13.44
C GLU A 170 14.17 16.74 -12.72
N VAL A 171 13.15 16.46 -11.93
CA VAL A 171 12.39 17.44 -11.16
C VAL A 171 12.81 17.48 -9.68
N PRO A 172 12.58 18.61 -8.97
CA PRO A 172 12.87 18.70 -7.54
C PRO A 172 12.05 17.71 -6.69
N LEU A 173 12.52 17.48 -5.44
CA LEU A 173 11.77 16.73 -4.44
C LEU A 173 10.33 17.24 -4.30
N ARG A 174 9.39 16.33 -4.06
CA ARG A 174 7.94 16.57 -3.90
C ARG A 174 7.25 17.08 -5.17
N THR A 175 7.92 17.06 -6.31
CA THR A 175 7.31 17.34 -7.61
C THR A 175 6.98 16.04 -8.30
N LYS A 176 5.74 15.91 -8.81
CA LYS A 176 5.28 14.73 -9.54
C LYS A 176 5.93 14.65 -10.91
N GLY A 177 6.31 13.45 -11.32
CA GLY A 177 6.86 13.15 -12.64
C GLY A 177 6.92 11.64 -12.87
N GLU A 178 7.47 11.23 -14.02
CA GLU A 178 7.71 9.83 -14.33
C GLU A 178 8.81 9.26 -13.44
N ILE A 179 8.57 8.07 -12.88
CA ILE A 179 9.57 7.32 -12.14
C ILE A 179 10.50 6.63 -13.15
N VAL A 180 11.78 6.98 -13.09
CA VAL A 180 12.81 6.46 -13.98
C VAL A 180 13.90 5.82 -13.14
N VAL A 181 14.28 4.56 -13.46
CA VAL A 181 15.22 3.80 -12.63
C VAL A 181 16.34 3.19 -13.44
N ARG A 182 17.50 2.99 -12.79
CA ARG A 182 18.68 2.33 -13.35
C ARG A 182 19.34 1.46 -12.29
N GLY A 183 19.69 0.22 -12.65
CA GLY A 183 20.36 -0.71 -11.76
C GLY A 183 20.51 -2.10 -12.36
N GLU A 184 21.21 -2.97 -11.66
CA GLU A 184 21.46 -4.35 -12.10
C GLU A 184 20.18 -5.20 -12.14
N ASN A 185 19.13 -4.79 -11.43
CA ASN A 185 17.83 -5.45 -11.40
C ASN A 185 16.93 -5.05 -12.58
N VAL A 186 17.34 -4.09 -13.43
CA VAL A 186 16.59 -3.70 -14.61
C VAL A 186 16.75 -4.74 -15.72
N MET A 187 15.67 -5.08 -16.39
CA MET A 187 15.63 -6.05 -17.49
C MET A 187 16.62 -5.71 -18.61
N ALA A 188 17.09 -6.72 -19.34
CA ALA A 188 17.85 -6.52 -20.55
C ALA A 188 16.97 -6.05 -21.74
N GLY A 189 15.67 -6.30 -21.69
CA GLY A 189 14.69 -5.91 -22.71
C GLY A 189 13.54 -6.88 -22.83
N TYR A 190 12.56 -6.55 -23.65
CA TYR A 190 11.41 -7.40 -23.96
C TYR A 190 11.77 -8.45 -25.02
N TRP A 191 11.35 -9.69 -24.78
CA TRP A 191 11.61 -10.81 -25.68
C TRP A 191 10.96 -10.55 -27.07
N LYS A 192 11.78 -10.61 -28.12
CA LYS A 192 11.38 -10.38 -29.52
C LYS A 192 10.62 -9.07 -29.77
N ASN A 193 10.81 -8.06 -28.92
CA ASN A 193 10.20 -6.74 -29.07
C ASN A 193 11.25 -5.63 -28.91
N PRO A 194 12.11 -5.42 -29.91
CA PRO A 194 13.15 -4.39 -29.85
C PRO A 194 12.58 -2.97 -29.79
N GLN A 195 11.44 -2.74 -30.45
CA GLN A 195 10.78 -1.44 -30.42
C GLN A 195 10.30 -1.10 -29.00
N GLY A 196 9.52 -1.98 -28.36
CA GLY A 196 9.07 -1.77 -26.98
C GLY A 196 10.24 -1.67 -25.99
N THR A 197 11.34 -2.39 -26.26
CA THR A 197 12.58 -2.26 -25.46
C THR A 197 13.16 -0.86 -25.59
N ALA A 198 13.31 -0.33 -26.81
CA ALA A 198 13.84 1.01 -27.05
C ALA A 198 12.92 2.12 -26.46
N GLU A 199 11.62 1.89 -26.42
CA GLU A 199 10.66 2.80 -25.80
C GLU A 199 10.78 2.81 -24.26
N ALA A 200 11.03 1.66 -23.64
CA ALA A 200 11.14 1.51 -22.19
C ALA A 200 12.53 1.82 -21.65
N LEU A 201 13.59 1.44 -22.39
CA LEU A 201 14.98 1.65 -21.98
C LEU A 201 15.61 2.76 -22.83
N ARG A 202 15.83 3.93 -22.22
CA ARG A 202 16.41 5.10 -22.88
C ARG A 202 17.65 5.54 -22.11
N ASP A 203 18.77 5.69 -22.78
CA ASP A 203 20.06 6.15 -22.20
C ASP A 203 20.47 5.38 -20.93
N GLY A 204 20.16 4.08 -20.89
CA GLY A 204 20.47 3.20 -19.74
C GLY A 204 19.50 3.32 -18.57
N TRP A 205 18.38 4.03 -18.75
CA TRP A 205 17.31 4.19 -17.75
C TRP A 205 16.04 3.49 -18.18
N LEU A 206 15.39 2.80 -17.26
CA LEU A 206 14.05 2.26 -17.44
C LEU A 206 13.01 3.33 -17.13
N HIS A 207 12.22 3.69 -18.14
CA HIS A 207 11.03 4.50 -18.02
C HIS A 207 9.86 3.61 -17.61
N THR A 208 9.42 3.72 -16.35
CA THR A 208 8.42 2.78 -15.81
C THR A 208 7.01 3.03 -16.31
N GLY A 209 6.75 4.24 -16.83
CA GLY A 209 5.40 4.69 -17.19
C GLY A 209 4.51 4.94 -15.95
N ASP A 210 5.08 4.87 -14.76
CA ASP A 210 4.39 5.18 -13.50
C ASP A 210 4.77 6.58 -13.03
N MET A 211 3.81 7.31 -12.47
CA MET A 211 4.00 8.63 -11.89
C MET A 211 4.23 8.54 -10.40
N GLY A 212 5.17 9.34 -9.92
CA GLY A 212 5.44 9.46 -8.48
C GLY A 212 6.23 10.71 -8.14
N TYR A 213 6.66 10.79 -6.90
CA TYR A 213 7.57 11.83 -6.41
C TYR A 213 8.42 11.30 -5.27
N MET A 214 9.62 11.82 -5.13
CA MET A 214 10.44 11.63 -3.93
C MET A 214 10.02 12.65 -2.87
N TYR A 215 9.62 12.16 -1.69
CA TYR A 215 9.27 13.06 -0.58
C TYR A 215 10.53 13.72 0.02
N ASP A 216 11.58 12.90 0.16
CA ASP A 216 12.94 13.25 0.53
C ASP A 216 13.92 12.40 -0.28
N SER A 217 15.17 12.30 0.11
CA SER A 217 16.18 11.49 -0.59
C SER A 217 15.95 9.97 -0.49
N GLU A 218 14.97 9.52 0.28
CA GLU A 218 14.80 8.09 0.58
C GLU A 218 13.41 7.54 0.20
N TYR A 219 12.32 8.29 0.48
CA TYR A 219 10.95 7.78 0.36
C TYR A 219 10.29 8.15 -0.95
N LEU A 220 9.88 7.10 -1.68
CA LEU A 220 9.11 7.19 -2.92
C LEU A 220 7.60 7.15 -2.64
N TYR A 221 6.87 8.04 -3.28
CA TYR A 221 5.40 8.02 -3.37
C TYR A 221 4.99 7.78 -4.80
N VAL A 222 4.32 6.66 -5.05
CA VAL A 222 3.72 6.33 -6.35
C VAL A 222 2.31 6.90 -6.38
N VAL A 223 1.94 7.55 -7.46
CA VAL A 223 0.64 8.23 -7.61
C VAL A 223 -0.29 7.42 -8.52
N GLY A 224 0.25 6.76 -9.54
CA GLY A 224 -0.49 5.96 -10.52
C GLY A 224 0.27 5.83 -11.83
N ARG A 225 -0.43 5.35 -12.88
CA ARG A 225 0.17 5.18 -14.20
C ARG A 225 -0.10 6.39 -15.09
N PHE A 226 0.91 6.84 -15.83
CA PHE A 226 0.79 7.97 -16.77
C PHE A 226 -0.37 7.81 -17.76
N LYS A 227 -0.51 6.61 -18.35
CA LYS A 227 -1.56 6.32 -19.35
C LYS A 227 -2.97 6.22 -18.76
N SER A 228 -3.09 6.07 -17.44
CA SER A 228 -4.37 5.94 -16.76
C SER A 228 -4.79 7.22 -16.06
N LEU A 229 -3.95 8.27 -16.08
CA LEU A 229 -4.26 9.51 -15.37
C LEU A 229 -5.39 10.26 -16.05
N LEU A 230 -6.31 10.74 -15.25
CA LEU A 230 -7.33 11.70 -15.64
C LEU A 230 -6.69 13.08 -15.65
N ILE A 231 -6.90 13.83 -16.71
CA ILE A 231 -6.40 15.21 -16.83
C ILE A 231 -7.61 16.14 -16.68
N SER A 232 -7.57 16.99 -15.65
CA SER A 232 -8.60 17.99 -15.45
C SER A 232 -8.39 19.22 -16.37
N SER A 233 -9.38 20.10 -16.43
CA SER A 233 -9.37 21.29 -17.29
C SER A 233 -8.25 22.29 -16.99
N ASP A 234 -7.70 22.25 -15.77
CA ASP A 234 -6.55 23.05 -15.33
C ASP A 234 -5.19 22.35 -15.60
N GLY A 235 -5.22 21.15 -16.19
CA GLY A 235 -4.03 20.34 -16.51
C GLY A 235 -3.49 19.52 -15.34
N GLU A 236 -4.18 19.50 -14.18
CA GLU A 236 -3.79 18.59 -13.10
C GLU A 236 -4.04 17.13 -13.46
N LYS A 237 -3.11 16.28 -13.05
CA LYS A 237 -3.13 14.82 -13.30
C LYS A 237 -3.58 14.08 -12.06
N TYR A 238 -4.68 13.34 -12.15
CA TYR A 238 -5.27 12.54 -11.07
C TYR A 238 -5.25 11.05 -11.41
N SER A 239 -4.95 10.20 -10.43
CA SER A 239 -5.14 8.76 -10.57
C SER A 239 -6.62 8.41 -10.42
N PRO A 240 -7.24 7.68 -11.36
CA PRO A 240 -8.62 7.20 -11.22
C PRO A 240 -8.78 6.26 -10.03
N GLU A 241 -7.75 5.49 -9.69
CA GLU A 241 -7.76 4.48 -8.64
C GLU A 241 -8.20 5.04 -7.27
N GLY A 242 -7.73 6.25 -6.90
CA GLY A 242 -8.13 6.89 -5.65
C GLY A 242 -9.61 7.27 -5.58
N PHE A 243 -10.22 7.66 -6.70
CA PHE A 243 -11.65 7.94 -6.80
C PHE A 243 -12.48 6.66 -6.82
N GLU A 244 -12.03 5.65 -7.58
CA GLU A 244 -12.66 4.33 -7.67
C GLU A 244 -12.73 3.65 -6.30
N ASP A 245 -11.62 3.66 -5.55
CA ASP A 245 -11.57 3.15 -4.18
C ASP A 245 -12.49 3.93 -3.24
N SER A 246 -12.50 5.26 -3.30
CA SER A 246 -13.36 6.09 -2.46
C SER A 246 -14.84 5.84 -2.71
N LEU A 247 -15.24 5.64 -3.96
CA LEU A 247 -16.63 5.33 -4.33
C LEU A 247 -17.02 3.92 -3.87
N THR A 248 -16.12 2.96 -4.03
CA THR A 248 -16.34 1.58 -3.59
C THR A 248 -16.42 1.48 -2.06
N ASP A 249 -15.55 2.15 -1.34
CA ASP A 249 -15.53 2.17 0.12
C ASP A 249 -16.71 2.96 0.72
N GLY A 250 -17.20 3.98 0.00
CA GLY A 250 -18.34 4.79 0.41
C GLY A 250 -19.71 4.12 0.25
N SER A 251 -19.77 2.97 -0.41
CA SER A 251 -21.03 2.28 -0.72
C SER A 251 -21.03 0.80 -0.36
N LYS A 252 -22.09 0.34 0.29
CA LYS A 252 -22.29 -1.11 0.56
C LYS A 252 -22.79 -1.90 -0.67
N TYR A 253 -23.15 -1.21 -1.74
CA TYR A 253 -23.80 -1.78 -2.93
C TYR A 253 -22.90 -1.75 -4.16
N ILE A 254 -21.79 -1.00 -4.12
CA ILE A 254 -20.85 -0.88 -5.21
C ILE A 254 -19.68 -1.82 -4.93
N GLU A 255 -19.44 -2.80 -5.80
CA GLU A 255 -18.31 -3.73 -5.69
C GLU A 255 -17.13 -3.31 -6.55
N GLN A 256 -17.39 -2.67 -7.68
CA GLN A 256 -16.36 -2.18 -8.61
C GLN A 256 -16.83 -0.89 -9.28
N VAL A 257 -15.87 0.02 -9.49
CA VAL A 257 -16.05 1.27 -10.23
C VAL A 257 -14.95 1.35 -11.27
N ILE A 258 -15.25 1.87 -12.43
CA ILE A 258 -14.28 2.23 -13.46
C ILE A 258 -14.55 3.68 -13.82
N LEU A 259 -13.58 4.55 -13.55
CA LEU A 259 -13.60 5.92 -14.03
C LEU A 259 -12.95 5.98 -15.40
N HIS A 260 -13.66 6.51 -16.37
CA HIS A 260 -13.18 6.69 -17.73
C HIS A 260 -13.29 8.16 -18.13
N ASN A 261 -12.22 8.68 -18.72
CA ASN A 261 -12.20 9.98 -19.36
C ASN A 261 -11.57 9.82 -20.75
N ASN A 262 -12.18 10.40 -21.76
CA ASN A 262 -11.64 10.42 -23.14
C ASN A 262 -10.43 11.35 -23.30
N GLN A 263 -9.81 11.81 -22.19
CA GLN A 263 -8.77 12.83 -22.18
C GLN A 263 -9.29 14.20 -22.68
N ASP A 264 -10.60 14.37 -22.70
CA ASP A 264 -11.24 15.64 -23.05
C ASP A 264 -11.38 16.46 -21.76
N PRO A 265 -10.90 17.71 -21.70
CA PRO A 265 -10.85 18.49 -20.44
C PRO A 265 -12.22 18.92 -19.90
N TYR A 266 -13.32 18.44 -20.48
CA TYR A 266 -14.69 18.88 -20.17
C TYR A 266 -15.67 17.75 -19.88
N THR A 267 -15.25 16.66 -19.32
CA THR A 267 -16.20 15.64 -18.85
C THR A 267 -16.32 15.63 -17.35
#